data_e92244a341435012fe8dfd685fa43ea3
#
_entry.id   e92244a341435012fe8dfd685fa43ea3
#
_cell.length_a   1.000
_cell.length_b   1.000
_cell.length_c   1.000
_cell.angle_alpha   90.00
_cell.angle_beta   90.00
_cell.angle_gamma   90.00
#
_symmetry.space_group_name_H-M   'P 1'
#
loop_
_entity.id
_entity.type
_entity.pdbx_description
1 polymer ?
#
loop_
_entity_poly.entity_id
_entity_poly.type
_entity_poly.pdbx_seq_one_letter_code
_entity_poly.pdbx_strand_id
1 'polypeptide(L)'
;SSEEVCIDDEIPFEIPESWAWARLSSFGVFSSGKTPSMSNPQFWNGNVPWVTSKDMKRPVITDSEMHISELAAATMQLYPAGTLLLVARSGILKRLLPLCKLGIDSTINQDIKAFSLYDIELSEWLFYGIKAFEPFILKELVKSVTTVESLKFDEFAAMLIPVPPLSEQRRIIDAIKTAMNLLTPLSSNPLFSL
;
A
#
# COMPACT_ATOMS: atom_id res chain seq x y z
N SER A 1 -9.80 -17.71 -21.62
CA SER A 1 -9.09 -18.78 -20.91
C SER A 1 -7.80 -18.21 -20.37
N SER A 2 -7.65 -18.17 -19.04
CA SER A 2 -6.35 -17.87 -18.44
C SER A 2 -5.44 -19.08 -18.69
N GLU A 3 -4.34 -18.88 -19.39
CA GLU A 3 -3.29 -19.89 -19.47
C GLU A 3 -2.73 -20.12 -18.07
N GLU A 4 -2.66 -21.38 -17.65
CA GLU A 4 -1.92 -21.75 -16.44
C GLU A 4 -0.42 -21.55 -16.72
N VAL A 5 0.21 -20.68 -15.96
CA VAL A 5 1.65 -20.44 -16.05
C VAL A 5 2.32 -21.13 -14.87
N CYS A 6 3.28 -22.03 -15.14
CA CYS A 6 4.12 -22.60 -14.10
C CYS A 6 4.96 -21.50 -13.46
N ILE A 7 4.98 -21.44 -12.13
CA ILE A 7 5.74 -20.44 -11.35
C ILE A 7 6.89 -21.06 -10.56
N ASP A 8 7.19 -22.33 -10.76
CA ASP A 8 8.16 -23.09 -9.94
C ASP A 8 9.55 -22.45 -9.94
N ASP A 9 9.97 -21.90 -11.08
CA ASP A 9 11.27 -21.22 -11.21
C ASP A 9 11.29 -19.80 -10.56
N GLU A 10 10.11 -19.28 -10.21
CA GLU A 10 9.95 -17.95 -9.59
C GLU A 10 9.77 -18.01 -8.07
N ILE A 11 9.57 -19.22 -7.50
CA ILE A 11 9.32 -19.39 -6.06
C ILE A 11 10.58 -19.02 -5.26
N PRO A 12 10.51 -18.02 -4.38
CA PRO A 12 11.70 -17.52 -3.69
C PRO A 12 12.17 -18.44 -2.53
N PHE A 13 11.26 -19.25 -1.96
CA PHE A 13 11.51 -20.17 -0.86
C PHE A 13 10.35 -21.15 -0.69
N GLU A 14 10.58 -22.24 0.04
CA GLU A 14 9.54 -23.19 0.38
C GLU A 14 8.54 -22.64 1.39
N ILE A 15 7.27 -22.95 1.21
CA ILE A 15 6.18 -22.61 2.13
C ILE A 15 5.48 -23.90 2.59
N PRO A 16 4.73 -23.89 3.71
CA PRO A 16 3.94 -25.04 4.14
C PRO A 16 2.98 -25.52 3.04
N GLU A 17 2.72 -26.83 2.97
CA GLU A 17 1.83 -27.44 1.94
C GLU A 17 0.41 -26.84 1.94
N SER A 18 -0.03 -26.31 3.08
CA SER A 18 -1.34 -25.64 3.20
C SER A 18 -1.36 -24.20 2.67
N TRP A 19 -0.20 -23.66 2.28
CA TRP A 19 -0.08 -22.30 1.72
C TRP A 19 -0.01 -22.36 0.20
N ALA A 20 -0.33 -21.24 -0.45
CA ALA A 20 -0.19 -21.10 -1.89
C ALA A 20 0.60 -19.82 -2.22
N TRP A 21 1.29 -19.83 -3.36
CA TRP A 21 1.84 -18.62 -3.95
C TRP A 21 0.83 -18.00 -4.90
N ALA A 22 0.66 -16.69 -4.82
CA ALA A 22 -0.17 -15.96 -5.76
C ALA A 22 0.49 -14.62 -6.16
N ARG A 23 0.28 -14.18 -7.40
CA ARG A 23 0.78 -12.88 -7.86
C ARG A 23 0.01 -11.75 -7.17
N LEU A 24 0.71 -10.70 -6.78
CA LEU A 24 0.09 -9.55 -6.12
C LEU A 24 -1.07 -8.98 -6.96
N SER A 25 -0.89 -8.89 -8.28
CA SER A 25 -1.93 -8.43 -9.21
C SER A 25 -3.20 -9.28 -9.26
N SER A 26 -3.18 -10.53 -8.75
CA SER A 26 -4.38 -11.37 -8.70
C SER A 26 -5.37 -11.02 -7.59
N PHE A 27 -4.96 -10.18 -6.63
CA PHE A 27 -5.80 -9.80 -5.49
C PHE A 27 -6.62 -8.54 -5.71
N GLY A 28 -6.39 -7.78 -6.77
CA GLY A 28 -7.09 -6.52 -6.99
C GLY A 28 -6.56 -5.74 -8.18
N VAL A 29 -6.97 -4.49 -8.27
CA VAL A 29 -6.64 -3.58 -9.36
C VAL A 29 -5.82 -2.40 -8.83
N PHE A 30 -4.74 -2.08 -9.52
CA PHE A 30 -3.97 -0.88 -9.26
C PHE A 30 -4.47 0.28 -10.13
N SER A 31 -4.64 1.44 -9.50
CA SER A 31 -5.00 2.68 -10.18
C SER A 31 -4.26 3.87 -9.58
N SER A 32 -4.35 5.03 -10.24
CA SER A 32 -3.77 6.29 -9.73
C SER A 32 -4.87 7.31 -9.53
N GLY A 33 -4.65 8.22 -8.59
CA GLY A 33 -5.55 9.34 -8.38
C GLY A 33 -5.35 10.49 -9.38
N LYS A 34 -5.93 11.62 -9.02
CA LYS A 34 -5.87 12.87 -9.80
C LYS A 34 -5.69 14.05 -8.85
N THR A 35 -5.19 15.16 -9.39
CA THR A 35 -5.22 16.46 -8.72
C THR A 35 -6.32 17.29 -9.34
N PRO A 36 -7.30 17.78 -8.56
CA PRO A 36 -8.27 18.77 -9.03
C PRO A 36 -7.57 20.05 -9.49
N SER A 37 -8.20 20.80 -10.39
CA SER A 37 -7.63 22.07 -10.85
C SER A 37 -7.36 23.02 -9.69
N MET A 38 -6.10 23.37 -9.50
CA MET A 38 -5.66 24.30 -8.46
C MET A 38 -6.19 25.72 -8.69
N SER A 39 -6.52 26.07 -9.92
CA SER A 39 -7.07 27.38 -10.30
C SER A 39 -8.57 27.52 -10.03
N ASN A 40 -9.26 26.43 -9.69
CA ASN A 40 -10.68 26.47 -9.35
C ASN A 40 -10.89 26.40 -7.84
N PRO A 41 -11.15 27.53 -7.16
CA PRO A 41 -11.30 27.56 -5.71
C PRO A 41 -12.53 26.76 -5.20
N GLN A 42 -13.52 26.50 -6.08
CA GLN A 42 -14.69 25.70 -5.70
C GLN A 42 -14.38 24.19 -5.52
N PHE A 43 -13.20 23.75 -5.93
CA PHE A 43 -12.78 22.36 -5.78
C PHE A 43 -12.11 22.10 -4.44
N TRP A 44 -11.76 23.12 -3.66
CA TRP A 44 -10.97 23.01 -2.45
C TRP A 44 -11.77 23.36 -1.19
N ASN A 45 -11.22 23.01 -0.01
CA ASN A 45 -11.81 23.31 1.29
C ASN A 45 -13.21 22.70 1.51
N GLY A 46 -13.47 21.54 0.92
CA GLY A 46 -14.66 20.74 1.18
C GLY A 46 -14.47 19.75 2.33
N ASN A 47 -15.25 18.65 2.31
CA ASN A 47 -15.25 17.63 3.36
C ASN A 47 -14.70 16.26 2.89
N VAL A 48 -14.37 16.12 1.61
CA VAL A 48 -13.88 14.85 1.06
C VAL A 48 -12.35 14.82 1.20
N PRO A 49 -11.78 13.85 1.93
CA PRO A 49 -10.33 13.74 2.07
C PRO A 49 -9.64 13.55 0.72
N TRP A 50 -8.55 14.30 0.52
CA TRP A 50 -7.69 14.18 -0.66
C TRP A 50 -6.26 13.86 -0.22
N VAL A 51 -5.94 12.58 -0.23
CA VAL A 51 -4.69 12.04 0.30
C VAL A 51 -3.53 12.29 -0.66
N THR A 52 -2.43 12.74 -0.10
CA THR A 52 -1.14 12.92 -0.77
C THR A 52 -0.05 12.10 -0.06
N SER A 53 1.15 12.02 -0.64
CA SER A 53 2.29 11.35 0.00
C SER A 53 2.67 11.95 1.35
N LYS A 54 2.29 13.20 1.64
CA LYS A 54 2.53 13.87 2.94
C LYS A 54 1.69 13.26 4.07
N ASP A 55 0.54 12.69 3.73
CA ASP A 55 -0.38 12.07 4.70
C ASP A 55 0.07 10.64 5.07
N MET A 56 0.95 10.04 4.26
CA MET A 56 1.41 8.64 4.40
C MET A 56 2.50 8.48 5.47
N LYS A 57 2.29 9.05 6.66
CA LYS A 57 3.24 9.00 7.79
C LYS A 57 2.92 7.88 8.78
N ARG A 58 1.73 7.28 8.69
CA ARG A 58 1.23 6.22 9.58
C ARG A 58 0.73 5.03 8.76
N PRO A 59 0.72 3.83 9.33
CA PRO A 59 0.22 2.63 8.63
C PRO A 59 -1.23 2.74 8.17
N VAL A 60 -2.07 3.49 8.91
CA VAL A 60 -3.48 3.72 8.58
C VAL A 60 -3.73 5.23 8.47
N ILE A 61 -4.34 5.63 7.36
CA ILE A 61 -4.74 7.01 7.08
C ILE A 61 -6.18 7.18 7.52
N THR A 62 -6.41 8.02 8.52
CA THR A 62 -7.75 8.31 9.08
C THR A 62 -8.25 9.71 8.72
N ASP A 63 -7.39 10.53 8.12
CA ASP A 63 -7.71 11.86 7.60
C ASP A 63 -6.59 12.33 6.66
N SER A 64 -6.77 13.42 5.97
CA SER A 64 -5.77 14.08 5.11
C SER A 64 -5.59 15.56 5.47
N GLU A 65 -4.42 16.10 5.17
CA GLU A 65 -4.13 17.52 5.36
C GLU A 65 -5.01 18.43 4.49
N MET A 66 -5.37 17.94 3.30
CA MET A 66 -6.18 18.67 2.33
C MET A 66 -7.49 17.95 2.06
N HIS A 67 -8.55 18.74 1.91
CA HIS A 67 -9.89 18.25 1.56
C HIS A 67 -10.38 18.95 0.29
N ILE A 68 -11.17 18.22 -0.49
CA ILE A 68 -11.81 18.72 -1.70
C ILE A 68 -13.33 18.75 -1.55
N SER A 69 -13.97 19.52 -2.41
CA SER A 69 -15.43 19.60 -2.44
C SER A 69 -16.04 18.35 -3.08
N GLU A 70 -17.31 18.09 -2.79
CA GLU A 70 -18.11 17.06 -3.47
C GLU A 70 -18.10 17.23 -4.99
N LEU A 71 -18.07 18.49 -5.46
CA LEU A 71 -18.00 18.82 -6.89
C LEU A 71 -16.68 18.30 -7.52
N ALA A 72 -15.56 18.46 -6.84
CA ALA A 72 -14.28 17.92 -7.29
C ALA A 72 -14.27 16.39 -7.19
N ALA A 73 -14.71 15.84 -6.08
CA ALA A 73 -14.75 14.40 -5.81
C ALA A 73 -15.58 13.64 -6.85
N ALA A 74 -16.70 14.22 -7.31
CA ALA A 74 -17.54 13.64 -8.35
C ALA A 74 -16.82 13.42 -9.70
N THR A 75 -15.67 14.07 -9.92
CA THR A 75 -14.83 13.91 -11.12
C THR A 75 -13.67 12.92 -10.93
N MET A 76 -13.56 12.34 -9.74
CA MET A 76 -12.45 11.49 -9.32
C MET A 76 -12.95 10.12 -8.87
N GLN A 77 -12.03 9.18 -8.75
CA GLN A 77 -12.32 7.91 -8.10
C GLN A 77 -12.27 8.10 -6.58
N LEU A 78 -13.33 7.68 -5.91
CA LEU A 78 -13.36 7.51 -4.46
C LEU A 78 -12.88 6.08 -4.13
N TYR A 79 -11.93 5.99 -3.21
CA TYR A 79 -11.35 4.73 -2.75
C TYR A 79 -11.90 4.41 -1.36
N PRO A 80 -12.47 3.22 -1.16
CA PRO A 80 -13.04 2.85 0.14
C PRO A 80 -11.96 2.58 1.19
N ALA A 81 -12.36 2.68 2.45
CA ALA A 81 -11.56 2.20 3.57
C ALA A 81 -11.08 0.76 3.32
N GLY A 82 -9.85 0.45 3.73
CA GLY A 82 -9.19 -0.84 3.44
C GLY A 82 -8.35 -0.85 2.17
N THR A 83 -8.52 0.08 1.22
CA THR A 83 -7.64 0.21 0.05
C THR A 83 -6.19 0.44 0.51
N LEU A 84 -5.24 -0.28 -0.10
CA LEU A 84 -3.82 -0.06 0.14
C LEU A 84 -3.29 1.04 -0.79
N LEU A 85 -2.49 1.93 -0.23
CA LEU A 85 -1.86 3.03 -0.96
C LEU A 85 -0.34 2.89 -0.92
N LEU A 86 0.31 3.12 -2.05
CA LEU A 86 1.77 3.16 -2.11
C LEU A 86 2.27 4.31 -2.99
N VAL A 87 3.46 4.83 -2.67
CA VAL A 87 4.15 5.81 -3.51
C VAL A 87 5.13 5.06 -4.41
N ALA A 88 4.89 5.10 -5.72
CA ALA A 88 5.70 4.38 -6.69
C ALA A 88 6.90 5.19 -7.23
N ARG A 89 6.98 6.48 -6.92
CA ARG A 89 8.08 7.36 -7.38
C ARG A 89 8.38 8.43 -6.34
N SER A 90 9.52 8.33 -5.67
CA SER A 90 9.98 9.28 -4.65
C SER A 90 11.41 8.97 -4.23
N GLY A 91 12.18 9.99 -3.82
CA GLY A 91 13.49 9.80 -3.19
C GLY A 91 13.47 9.00 -1.89
N ILE A 92 12.33 8.85 -1.24
CA ILE A 92 12.16 8.05 -0.03
C ILE A 92 12.34 6.54 -0.30
N LEU A 93 12.11 6.08 -1.55
CA LEU A 93 12.31 4.69 -1.95
C LEU A 93 13.77 4.20 -1.84
N LYS A 94 14.71 5.10 -1.58
CA LYS A 94 16.08 4.72 -1.15
C LYS A 94 16.11 4.01 0.21
N ARG A 95 15.11 4.22 1.06
CA ARG A 95 15.13 3.81 2.47
C ARG A 95 13.92 3.02 2.90
N LEU A 96 12.75 3.32 2.39
CA LEU A 96 11.51 2.67 2.75
C LEU A 96 10.50 2.70 1.60
N LEU A 97 9.59 1.74 1.58
CA LEU A 97 8.41 1.72 0.72
C LEU A 97 7.25 2.40 1.47
N PRO A 98 6.81 3.62 1.05
CA PRO A 98 5.64 4.24 1.63
C PRO A 98 4.40 3.41 1.26
N LEU A 99 3.91 2.64 2.21
CA LEU A 99 2.73 1.79 2.11
C LEU A 99 1.82 2.07 3.30
N CYS A 100 0.57 2.42 3.03
CA CYS A 100 -0.45 2.72 4.02
C CYS A 100 -1.77 2.04 3.64
N LYS A 101 -2.68 1.92 4.60
CA LYS A 101 -4.05 1.47 4.39
C LYS A 101 -4.99 2.65 4.64
N LEU A 102 -6.01 2.84 3.80
CA LEU A 102 -7.08 3.78 4.09
C LEU A 102 -7.94 3.28 5.26
N GLY A 103 -8.14 4.12 6.25
CA GLY A 103 -9.09 3.92 7.35
C GLY A 103 -10.43 4.63 7.10
N ILE A 104 -10.51 5.45 6.06
CA ILE A 104 -11.68 6.24 5.63
C ILE A 104 -11.79 6.18 4.11
N ASP A 105 -12.97 6.44 3.58
CA ASP A 105 -13.15 6.66 2.15
C ASP A 105 -12.48 7.98 1.75
N SER A 106 -11.68 7.96 0.70
CA SER A 106 -10.93 9.15 0.27
C SER A 106 -10.64 9.16 -1.22
N THR A 107 -10.30 10.33 -1.73
CA THR A 107 -9.64 10.51 -3.03
C THR A 107 -8.12 10.61 -2.82
N ILE A 108 -7.35 10.39 -3.87
CA ILE A 108 -5.88 10.43 -3.81
C ILE A 108 -5.30 11.25 -4.97
N ASN A 109 -4.08 11.75 -4.80
CA ASN A 109 -3.36 12.43 -5.88
C ASN A 109 -2.75 11.44 -6.89
N GLN A 110 -2.22 11.96 -8.00
CA GLN A 110 -1.66 11.14 -9.09
C GLN A 110 -0.32 10.44 -8.73
N ASP A 111 0.36 10.87 -7.67
CA ASP A 111 1.66 10.29 -7.26
C ASP A 111 1.49 9.00 -6.46
N ILE A 112 0.26 8.76 -5.97
CA ILE A 112 -0.11 7.57 -5.22
C ILE A 112 -0.71 6.53 -6.16
N LYS A 113 -0.32 5.29 -5.96
CA LYS A 113 -0.98 4.10 -6.49
C LYS A 113 -1.90 3.52 -5.43
N ALA A 114 -3.17 3.39 -5.76
CA ALA A 114 -4.15 2.66 -4.96
C ALA A 114 -4.21 1.20 -5.43
N PHE A 115 -4.23 0.29 -4.50
CA PHE A 115 -4.48 -1.12 -4.71
C PHE A 115 -5.86 -1.46 -4.14
N SER A 116 -6.86 -1.45 -5.01
CA SER A 116 -8.24 -1.79 -4.70
C SER A 116 -8.41 -3.30 -4.77
N LEU A 117 -8.63 -3.92 -3.63
CA LEU A 117 -8.72 -5.37 -3.50
C LEU A 117 -10.09 -5.89 -3.93
N TYR A 118 -10.13 -7.07 -4.55
CA TYR A 118 -11.37 -7.81 -4.83
C TYR A 118 -12.02 -8.32 -3.53
N ASP A 119 -11.19 -8.69 -2.55
CA ASP A 119 -11.61 -9.07 -1.21
C ASP A 119 -10.88 -8.20 -0.18
N ILE A 120 -11.65 -7.33 0.47
CA ILE A 120 -11.12 -6.36 1.44
C ILE A 120 -10.61 -7.03 2.72
N GLU A 121 -11.06 -8.25 3.04
CA GLU A 121 -10.57 -9.00 4.20
C GLU A 121 -9.08 -9.34 4.08
N LEU A 122 -8.55 -9.40 2.86
CA LEU A 122 -7.13 -9.64 2.60
C LEU A 122 -6.25 -8.39 2.79
N SER A 123 -6.84 -7.22 3.04
CA SER A 123 -6.11 -5.96 3.13
C SER A 123 -4.99 -5.99 4.18
N GLU A 124 -5.25 -6.53 5.36
CA GLU A 124 -4.22 -6.61 6.40
C GLU A 124 -3.14 -7.63 6.07
N TRP A 125 -3.51 -8.79 5.52
CA TRP A 125 -2.54 -9.79 5.10
C TRP A 125 -1.60 -9.23 4.04
N LEU A 126 -2.16 -8.60 3.00
CA LEU A 126 -1.37 -8.01 1.93
C LEU A 126 -0.53 -6.83 2.40
N PHE A 127 -1.05 -6.00 3.32
CA PHE A 127 -0.27 -4.93 3.92
C PHE A 127 0.99 -5.47 4.62
N TYR A 128 0.84 -6.43 5.52
CA TYR A 128 1.98 -7.01 6.25
C TYR A 128 2.87 -7.86 5.33
N GLY A 129 2.28 -8.58 4.37
CA GLY A 129 3.03 -9.34 3.37
C GLY A 129 3.94 -8.44 2.53
N ILE A 130 3.42 -7.36 1.95
CA ILE A 130 4.23 -6.40 1.19
C ILE A 130 5.32 -5.78 2.09
N LYS A 131 4.99 -5.45 3.35
CA LYS A 131 5.96 -4.94 4.30
C LYS A 131 7.06 -5.95 4.64
N ALA A 132 6.75 -7.23 4.74
CA ALA A 132 7.75 -8.28 4.96
C ALA A 132 8.73 -8.40 3.77
N PHE A 133 8.26 -8.16 2.55
CA PHE A 133 9.09 -8.14 1.35
C PHE A 133 9.76 -6.77 1.08
N GLU A 134 9.57 -5.75 1.91
CA GLU A 134 10.11 -4.40 1.69
C GLU A 134 11.63 -4.41 1.41
N PRO A 135 12.50 -5.13 2.14
CA PRO A 135 13.93 -5.17 1.83
C PRO A 135 14.22 -5.70 0.41
N PHE A 136 13.51 -6.73 -0.03
CA PHE A 136 13.61 -7.26 -1.38
C PHE A 136 13.11 -6.24 -2.41
N ILE A 137 11.95 -5.64 -2.18
CA ILE A 137 11.35 -4.64 -3.08
C ILE A 137 12.30 -3.46 -3.27
N LEU A 138 12.86 -2.92 -2.20
CA LEU A 138 13.78 -1.78 -2.27
C LEU A 138 15.07 -2.12 -3.00
N LYS A 139 15.59 -3.33 -2.84
CA LYS A 139 16.83 -3.76 -3.45
C LYS A 139 16.67 -4.12 -4.93
N GLU A 140 15.65 -4.90 -5.28
CA GLU A 140 15.52 -5.51 -6.61
C GLU A 140 14.51 -4.78 -7.50
N LEU A 141 13.45 -4.20 -6.92
CA LEU A 141 12.33 -3.62 -7.67
C LEU A 141 12.33 -2.08 -7.70
N VAL A 142 13.35 -1.43 -7.14
CA VAL A 142 13.54 0.03 -7.25
C VAL A 142 14.69 0.32 -8.19
N LYS A 143 14.48 1.27 -9.12
CA LYS A 143 15.51 1.78 -10.02
C LYS A 143 15.75 3.27 -9.78
N SER A 144 17.01 3.67 -9.86
CA SER A 144 17.38 5.09 -9.88
C SER A 144 17.14 5.67 -11.27
N VAL A 145 16.33 6.74 -11.33
CA VAL A 145 16.10 7.50 -12.56
C VAL A 145 16.56 8.92 -12.31
N THR A 146 17.65 9.33 -12.93
CA THR A 146 18.34 10.63 -12.90
C THR A 146 18.21 11.50 -11.64
N THR A 147 17.03 11.68 -11.05
CA THR A 147 16.80 12.56 -9.90
C THR A 147 15.95 11.92 -8.79
N VAL A 148 15.19 10.87 -9.08
CA VAL A 148 14.25 10.23 -8.13
C VAL A 148 14.20 8.73 -8.36
N GLU A 149 14.06 7.97 -7.30
CA GLU A 149 13.81 6.54 -7.36
C GLU A 149 12.40 6.26 -7.87
N SER A 150 12.29 5.16 -8.61
CA SER A 150 11.00 4.69 -9.14
C SER A 150 10.88 3.18 -8.96
N LEU A 151 9.74 2.74 -8.50
CA LEU A 151 9.37 1.34 -8.44
C LEU A 151 9.20 0.78 -9.86
N LYS A 152 9.77 -0.38 -10.14
CA LYS A 152 9.51 -1.17 -11.34
C LYS A 152 8.13 -1.80 -11.18
N PHE A 153 7.11 -1.02 -11.53
CA PHE A 153 5.75 -1.28 -11.10
C PHE A 153 5.20 -2.61 -11.63
N ASP A 154 5.51 -2.97 -12.87
CA ASP A 154 5.04 -4.21 -13.48
C ASP A 154 5.65 -5.44 -12.77
N GLU A 155 6.95 -5.38 -12.44
CA GLU A 155 7.63 -6.42 -11.66
C GLU A 155 7.06 -6.51 -10.23
N PHE A 156 6.77 -5.36 -9.60
CA PHE A 156 6.12 -5.31 -8.29
C PHE A 156 4.72 -5.93 -8.32
N ALA A 157 3.90 -5.60 -9.32
CA ALA A 157 2.55 -6.15 -9.46
C ALA A 157 2.56 -7.66 -9.77
N ALA A 158 3.61 -8.14 -10.44
CA ALA A 158 3.82 -9.55 -10.73
C ALA A 158 4.45 -10.35 -9.57
N MET A 159 4.94 -9.67 -8.51
CA MET A 159 5.59 -10.30 -7.37
C MET A 159 4.70 -11.37 -6.72
N LEU A 160 5.30 -12.49 -6.33
CA LEU A 160 4.62 -13.56 -5.61
C LEU A 160 4.50 -13.22 -4.13
N ILE A 161 3.32 -13.45 -3.58
CA ILE A 161 3.00 -13.32 -2.15
C ILE A 161 2.51 -14.68 -1.64
N PRO A 162 3.01 -15.17 -0.50
CA PRO A 162 2.53 -16.41 0.11
C PRO A 162 1.17 -16.18 0.76
N VAL A 163 0.26 -17.13 0.58
CA VAL A 163 -1.14 -17.04 1.03
C VAL A 163 -1.46 -18.23 1.90
N PRO A 164 -1.47 -18.07 3.23
CA PRO A 164 -1.95 -19.11 4.13
C PRO A 164 -3.48 -19.22 4.11
N PRO A 165 -4.03 -20.32 4.65
CA PRO A 165 -5.45 -20.39 4.96
C PRO A 165 -5.91 -19.21 5.83
N LEU A 166 -7.15 -18.76 5.63
CA LEU A 166 -7.66 -17.50 6.26
C LEU A 166 -7.55 -17.51 7.80
N SER A 167 -7.77 -18.65 8.46
CA SER A 167 -7.61 -18.80 9.90
C SER A 167 -6.16 -18.55 10.34
N GLU A 168 -5.21 -18.98 9.54
CA GLU A 168 -3.79 -18.78 9.83
C GLU A 168 -3.34 -17.34 9.55
N GLN A 169 -3.85 -16.71 8.47
CA GLN A 169 -3.65 -15.28 8.23
C GLN A 169 -4.04 -14.46 9.46
N ARG A 170 -5.26 -14.69 9.99
CA ARG A 170 -5.75 -13.99 11.19
C ARG A 170 -4.84 -14.19 12.39
N ARG A 171 -4.44 -15.43 12.67
CA ARG A 171 -3.53 -15.76 13.77
C ARG A 171 -2.18 -15.05 13.65
N ILE A 172 -1.60 -15.01 12.45
CA ILE A 172 -0.33 -14.33 12.18
C ILE A 172 -0.47 -12.81 12.35
N ILE A 173 -1.54 -12.23 11.78
CA ILE A 173 -1.81 -10.78 11.89
C ILE A 173 -1.97 -10.37 13.36
N ASP A 174 -2.72 -11.14 14.16
CA ASP A 174 -2.91 -10.87 15.58
C ASP A 174 -1.59 -10.95 16.36
N ALA A 175 -0.74 -11.91 16.03
CA ALA A 175 0.59 -12.03 16.63
C ALA A 175 1.48 -10.81 16.27
N ILE A 176 1.47 -10.36 15.01
CA ILE A 176 2.20 -9.16 14.57
C ILE A 176 1.70 -7.92 15.33
N LYS A 177 0.39 -7.70 15.39
CA LYS A 177 -0.21 -6.56 16.10
C LYS A 177 0.16 -6.57 17.59
N THR A 178 0.11 -7.73 18.21
CA THR A 178 0.50 -7.89 19.63
C THR A 178 1.97 -7.54 19.85
N ALA A 179 2.86 -8.05 19.00
CA ALA A 179 4.28 -7.73 19.07
C ALA A 179 4.55 -6.23 18.85
N MET A 180 3.91 -5.61 17.86
CA MET A 180 4.05 -4.17 17.61
C MET A 180 3.56 -3.32 18.78
N ASN A 181 2.44 -3.69 19.42
CA ASN A 181 1.93 -2.98 20.60
C ASN A 181 2.87 -3.09 21.80
N LEU A 182 3.57 -4.19 21.97
CA LEU A 182 4.58 -4.36 23.03
C LEU A 182 5.84 -3.50 22.78
N LEU A 183 6.18 -3.24 21.53
CA LEU A 183 7.34 -2.43 21.14
C LEU A 183 7.06 -0.92 21.16
N THR A 184 5.81 -0.50 20.99
CA THR A 184 5.42 0.92 20.95
C THR A 184 5.80 1.72 22.21
N PRO A 185 5.70 1.19 23.45
CA PRO A 185 6.15 1.89 24.65
C PRO A 185 7.66 2.17 24.69
N LEU A 186 8.46 1.36 24.00
CA LEU A 186 9.92 1.52 23.94
C LEU A 186 10.33 2.62 22.94
N SER A 187 9.56 2.83 21.88
CA SER A 187 9.82 3.87 20.87
C SER A 187 9.39 5.28 21.31
N SER A 188 8.50 5.40 22.30
CA SER A 188 8.10 6.67 22.90
C SER A 188 9.07 7.16 24.00
N ASN A 189 10.11 6.41 24.30
CA ASN A 189 11.16 6.82 25.21
C ASN A 189 12.15 7.72 24.48
N PRO A 190 12.39 9.00 24.93
CA PRO A 190 13.27 9.96 24.24
C PRO A 190 14.74 9.48 24.13
N LEU A 191 15.12 8.37 24.76
CA LEU A 191 16.44 7.75 24.65
C LEU A 191 16.64 6.97 23.33
N PHE A 192 15.61 6.74 22.51
CA PHE A 192 15.66 6.00 21.24
C PHE A 192 15.24 6.82 20.02
N SER A 193 15.05 8.14 20.14
CA SER A 193 14.89 9.06 19.01
C SER A 193 16.29 9.41 18.48
N LEU A 194 16.73 8.65 17.46
CA LEU A 194 17.84 9.01 16.59
C LEU A 194 17.32 9.72 15.35
#